data_9298f81397566ae8e8bc920bff787220
#
_entry.id   9298f81397566ae8e8bc920bff787220
#
_cell.length_a   1.000
_cell.length_b   1.000
_cell.length_c   1.000
_cell.angle_alpha   90.00
_cell.angle_beta   90.00
_cell.angle_gamma   90.00
#
_symmetry.space_group_name_H-M   'P 1'
#
loop_
_entity.id
_entity.type
_entity.pdbx_description
1 polymer ?
#
loop_
_entity_poly.entity_id
_entity_poly.type
_entity_poly.pdbx_seq_one_letter_code
_entity_poly.pdbx_strand_id
1 'polypeptide(L)'
;YQIVDCQAYVLNDEIYNNTMFYDEFHSPLALFPEHKNMTIVTNSFSKGFRMYTKRIGFAILPTDLQTNLRVIQQHTLLCTDPCYQYGMIAALADEESPQELTSVYKARAEYTTKCLTGTRCTPIAAEGGFYAILRCEDWNKAMGFASSKELARDILEKAHVAVVPGTDFGVPQDLRLAFCNDRYEEGIDRLYDYFSSSNEAFAPGSASVS
;
A
#
# COMPACT_ATOMS: atom_id res chain seq x y z
N TYR A 1 -23.62 8.34 0.90
CA TYR A 1 -24.96 8.80 1.25
C TYR A 1 -25.84 7.69 1.87
N GLN A 2 -25.73 6.43 1.43
CA GLN A 2 -26.58 5.33 1.93
C GLN A 2 -26.23 4.84 3.36
N ILE A 3 -25.01 5.05 3.83
CA ILE A 3 -24.56 4.57 5.16
C ILE A 3 -25.22 5.35 6.29
N VAL A 4 -25.49 6.62 6.10
CA VAL A 4 -26.09 7.51 7.10
C VAL A 4 -27.55 7.14 7.40
N ASP A 5 -28.29 6.73 6.38
CA ASP A 5 -29.69 6.32 6.53
C ASP A 5 -29.87 5.00 7.31
N CYS A 6 -28.78 4.21 7.44
CA CYS A 6 -28.80 2.91 8.13
C CYS A 6 -28.54 2.97 9.64
N GLN A 7 -28.31 4.15 10.23
CA GLN A 7 -27.92 4.32 11.65
C GLN A 7 -26.69 3.46 12.04
N ALA A 8 -25.77 3.24 11.12
CA ALA A 8 -24.57 2.44 11.32
C ALA A 8 -23.36 3.34 11.66
N TYR A 9 -22.46 2.84 12.49
CA TYR A 9 -21.17 3.49 12.68
C TYR A 9 -20.31 3.34 11.43
N VAL A 10 -19.63 4.44 11.04
CA VAL A 10 -18.61 4.45 10.00
C VAL A 10 -17.25 4.39 10.67
N LEU A 11 -16.49 3.32 10.44
CA LEU A 11 -15.08 3.23 10.80
C LEU A 11 -14.23 3.58 9.57
N ASN A 12 -13.55 4.71 9.63
CA ASN A 12 -12.66 5.17 8.58
C ASN A 12 -11.20 5.06 9.02
N ASP A 13 -10.43 4.23 8.33
CA ASP A 13 -8.99 4.11 8.56
C ASP A 13 -8.23 5.03 7.61
N GLU A 14 -7.69 6.13 8.16
CA GLU A 14 -7.02 7.20 7.43
C GLU A 14 -5.49 7.04 7.42
N ILE A 15 -4.97 5.83 7.57
CA ILE A 15 -3.53 5.57 7.71
C ILE A 15 -2.69 6.05 6.53
N TYR A 16 -3.30 6.27 5.37
CA TYR A 16 -2.65 6.75 4.15
C TYR A 16 -2.98 8.19 3.78
N ASN A 17 -3.64 8.95 4.66
CA ASN A 17 -4.04 10.33 4.38
C ASN A 17 -2.88 11.26 3.99
N ASN A 18 -1.68 11.03 4.54
CA ASN A 18 -0.46 11.81 4.25
C ASN A 18 0.36 11.26 3.07
N THR A 19 -0.18 10.33 2.28
CA THR A 19 0.55 9.68 1.19
C THR A 19 -0.22 9.70 -0.13
N MET A 20 -1.07 10.69 -0.34
CA MET A 20 -1.80 10.93 -1.59
C MET A 20 -0.88 11.61 -2.61
N PHE A 21 -0.88 11.14 -3.88
CA PHE A 21 0.06 11.63 -4.90
C PHE A 21 -0.46 12.83 -5.69
N TYR A 22 -1.78 12.92 -5.89
CA TYR A 22 -2.36 13.87 -6.82
C TYR A 22 -3.43 14.74 -6.19
N ASP A 23 -4.25 14.17 -5.30
CA ASP A 23 -5.37 14.85 -4.68
C ASP A 23 -5.13 15.09 -3.19
N GLU A 24 -5.79 16.11 -2.66
CA GLU A 24 -5.84 16.32 -1.23
C GLU A 24 -6.79 15.31 -0.58
N PHE A 25 -6.38 14.73 0.52
CA PHE A 25 -7.22 13.82 1.29
C PHE A 25 -8.27 14.60 2.09
N HIS A 26 -9.52 14.19 1.98
CA HIS A 26 -10.62 14.75 2.74
C HIS A 26 -11.21 13.70 3.68
N SER A 27 -11.01 13.92 4.99
CA SER A 27 -11.61 13.05 6.01
C SER A 27 -13.14 13.11 5.97
N PRO A 28 -13.86 11.97 6.00
CA PRO A 28 -15.31 11.95 6.15
C PRO A 28 -15.81 12.74 7.36
N LEU A 29 -15.04 12.76 8.46
CA LEU A 29 -15.36 13.54 9.64
C LEU A 29 -15.35 15.05 9.36
N ALA A 30 -14.45 15.53 8.50
CA ALA A 30 -14.39 16.92 8.08
C ALA A 30 -15.47 17.28 7.04
N LEU A 31 -15.78 16.36 6.13
CA LEU A 31 -16.78 16.55 5.08
C LEU A 31 -18.22 16.52 5.62
N PHE A 32 -18.47 15.72 6.67
CA PHE A 32 -19.80 15.48 7.23
C PHE A 32 -19.78 15.63 8.76
N PRO A 33 -19.50 16.83 9.29
CA PRO A 33 -19.36 17.07 10.73
C PRO A 33 -20.65 16.81 11.52
N GLU A 34 -21.82 16.84 10.88
CA GLU A 34 -23.12 16.49 11.47
C GLU A 34 -23.20 15.02 11.87
N HIS A 35 -22.39 14.14 11.24
CA HIS A 35 -22.35 12.71 11.52
C HIS A 35 -21.21 12.28 12.47
N LYS A 36 -20.57 13.24 13.13
CA LYS A 36 -19.46 12.98 14.07
C LYS A 36 -19.77 11.95 15.17
N ASN A 37 -21.05 11.86 15.57
CA ASN A 37 -21.50 10.91 16.59
C ASN A 37 -21.62 9.46 16.05
N MET A 38 -21.46 9.27 14.74
CA MET A 38 -21.51 7.96 14.08
C MET A 38 -20.17 7.65 13.34
N THR A 39 -19.21 8.56 13.40
CA THR A 39 -17.95 8.42 12.68
C THR A 39 -16.80 8.14 13.65
N ILE A 40 -16.09 7.06 13.39
CA ILE A 40 -14.85 6.67 14.08
C ILE A 40 -13.73 6.84 13.06
N VAL A 41 -12.72 7.65 13.38
CA VAL A 41 -11.52 7.79 12.55
C VAL A 41 -10.36 7.12 13.26
N THR A 42 -9.65 6.25 12.57
CA THR A 42 -8.38 5.69 13.03
C THR A 42 -7.23 6.16 12.17
N ASN A 43 -6.10 6.43 12.78
CA ASN A 43 -4.87 6.79 12.08
C ASN A 43 -3.64 6.32 12.88
N SER A 44 -2.48 6.36 12.25
CA SER A 44 -1.24 5.89 12.83
C SER A 44 -0.03 6.65 12.28
N PHE A 45 1.01 6.75 13.10
CA PHE A 45 2.30 7.29 12.69
C PHE A 45 3.16 6.28 11.91
N SER A 46 2.65 5.06 11.72
CA SER A 46 3.40 3.98 11.09
C SER A 46 3.75 4.25 9.63
N LYS A 47 2.86 4.89 8.86
CA LYS A 47 3.00 5.02 7.41
C LYS A 47 3.51 6.40 7.00
N GLY A 48 2.75 7.45 7.22
CA GLY A 48 3.13 8.82 6.85
C GLY A 48 4.42 9.33 7.50
N PHE A 49 4.79 8.80 8.68
CA PHE A 49 5.98 9.21 9.43
C PHE A 49 7.06 8.12 9.56
N ARG A 50 6.95 6.99 8.84
CA ARG A 50 7.88 5.84 8.91
C ARG A 50 8.10 5.26 10.33
N MET A 51 7.16 5.47 11.26
CA MET A 51 7.29 5.06 12.66
C MET A 51 6.64 3.69 12.94
N TYR A 52 6.66 2.78 11.97
CA TYR A 52 5.99 1.47 12.04
C TYR A 52 6.48 0.57 13.18
N THR A 53 7.73 0.70 13.63
CA THR A 53 8.27 -0.08 14.76
C THR A 53 7.78 0.41 16.12
N LYS A 54 7.26 1.63 16.23
CA LYS A 54 6.83 2.24 17.51
C LYS A 54 5.44 1.80 17.94
N ARG A 55 4.65 1.23 17.02
CA ARG A 55 3.31 0.68 17.28
C ARG A 55 2.36 1.67 17.94
N ILE A 56 2.30 2.90 17.41
CA ILE A 56 1.45 3.98 17.91
C ILE A 56 0.48 4.45 16.83
N GLY A 57 -0.76 4.59 17.23
CA GLY A 57 -1.85 5.19 16.47
C GLY A 57 -2.77 5.95 17.40
N PHE A 58 -3.80 6.55 16.83
CA PHE A 58 -4.85 7.23 17.57
C PHE A 58 -6.21 6.99 16.91
N ALA A 59 -7.26 7.22 17.69
CA ALA A 59 -8.62 7.20 17.17
C ALA A 59 -9.37 8.46 17.64
N ILE A 60 -10.17 9.02 16.73
CA ILE A 60 -11.16 10.04 17.04
C ILE A 60 -12.50 9.32 17.14
N LEU A 61 -13.14 9.43 18.29
CA LEU A 61 -14.29 8.60 18.66
C LEU A 61 -15.51 9.45 18.99
N PRO A 62 -16.72 8.98 18.67
CA PRO A 62 -17.95 9.47 19.27
C PRO A 62 -17.87 9.47 20.80
N THR A 63 -18.48 10.48 21.43
CA THR A 63 -18.36 10.69 22.89
C THR A 63 -18.90 9.51 23.70
N ASP A 64 -19.95 8.86 23.25
CA ASP A 64 -20.59 7.70 23.89
C ASP A 64 -19.71 6.44 23.88
N LEU A 65 -18.78 6.30 22.92
CA LEU A 65 -17.85 5.19 22.84
C LEU A 65 -16.56 5.37 23.65
N GLN A 66 -16.20 6.62 24.00
CA GLN A 66 -14.89 6.95 24.58
C GLN A 66 -14.60 6.20 25.89
N THR A 67 -15.60 6.15 26.78
CA THR A 67 -15.42 5.51 28.10
C THR A 67 -15.17 4.01 27.95
N ASN A 68 -15.96 3.33 27.13
CA ASN A 68 -15.85 1.88 26.94
C ASN A 68 -14.53 1.50 26.25
N LEU A 69 -14.13 2.26 25.24
CA LEU A 69 -12.87 2.01 24.52
C LEU A 69 -11.65 2.32 25.39
N ARG A 70 -11.71 3.32 26.27
CA ARG A 70 -10.65 3.59 27.26
C ARG A 70 -10.47 2.41 28.21
N VAL A 71 -11.56 1.82 28.72
CA VAL A 71 -11.51 0.64 29.58
C VAL A 71 -10.89 -0.54 28.85
N ILE A 72 -11.31 -0.81 27.62
CA ILE A 72 -10.75 -1.88 26.78
C ILE A 72 -9.25 -1.66 26.57
N GLN A 73 -8.83 -0.45 26.19
CA GLN A 73 -7.42 -0.12 25.99
C GLN A 73 -6.59 -0.34 27.27
N GLN A 74 -7.12 0.08 28.43
CA GLN A 74 -6.44 -0.09 29.71
C GLN A 74 -6.21 -1.57 30.04
N HIS A 75 -7.13 -2.43 29.70
CA HIS A 75 -7.03 -3.87 29.97
C HIS A 75 -6.25 -4.65 28.90
N THR A 76 -6.06 -4.09 27.69
CA THR A 76 -5.32 -4.74 26.61
C THR A 76 -3.86 -4.29 26.51
N LEU A 77 -3.60 -3.00 26.59
CA LEU A 77 -2.27 -2.40 26.36
C LEU A 77 -1.76 -1.56 27.53
N LEU A 78 -2.59 -1.34 28.55
CA LEU A 78 -2.37 -0.45 29.69
C LEU A 78 -2.26 1.02 29.25
N CYS A 79 -1.12 1.43 28.69
CA CYS A 79 -0.91 2.77 28.12
C CYS A 79 0.13 2.74 27.01
N THR A 80 0.10 3.74 26.15
CA THR A 80 1.16 4.01 25.19
C THR A 80 2.33 4.68 25.88
N ASP A 81 3.57 4.27 25.57
CA ASP A 81 4.79 4.84 26.15
C ASP A 81 4.81 6.38 26.00
N PRO A 82 4.94 7.14 27.11
CA PRO A 82 4.96 8.60 27.09
C PRO A 82 6.08 9.19 26.24
N CYS A 83 7.27 8.58 26.19
CA CYS A 83 8.38 9.06 25.36
C CYS A 83 7.98 9.09 23.89
N TYR A 84 7.28 8.05 23.43
CA TYR A 84 6.78 8.02 22.04
C TYR A 84 5.64 9.00 21.82
N GLN A 85 4.78 9.26 22.82
CA GLN A 85 3.74 10.29 22.69
C GLN A 85 4.34 11.68 22.46
N TYR A 86 5.40 12.05 23.18
CA TYR A 86 6.12 13.30 22.92
C TYR A 86 6.73 13.35 21.52
N GLY A 87 7.30 12.24 21.04
CA GLY A 87 7.79 12.13 19.67
C GLY A 87 6.68 12.33 18.64
N MET A 88 5.45 11.84 18.91
CA MET A 88 4.29 12.04 18.01
C MET A 88 3.83 13.49 17.99
N ILE A 89 3.91 14.22 19.09
CA ILE A 89 3.62 15.67 19.11
C ILE A 89 4.55 16.41 18.16
N ALA A 90 5.85 16.10 18.19
CA ALA A 90 6.82 16.67 17.26
C ALA A 90 6.54 16.27 15.80
N ALA A 91 6.19 14.99 15.58
CA ALA A 91 5.86 14.50 14.24
C ALA A 91 4.62 15.18 13.65
N LEU A 92 3.60 15.47 14.46
CA LEU A 92 2.40 16.19 13.99
C LEU A 92 2.67 17.65 13.63
N ALA A 93 3.74 18.23 14.17
CA ALA A 93 4.17 19.59 13.83
C ALA A 93 5.11 19.63 12.60
N ASP A 94 5.55 18.48 12.11
CA ASP A 94 6.41 18.32 10.95
C ASP A 94 5.54 18.07 9.69
N GLU A 95 5.32 19.11 8.92
CA GLU A 95 4.58 19.02 7.66
C GLU A 95 5.48 18.64 6.47
N GLU A 96 6.79 18.85 6.57
CA GLU A 96 7.75 18.68 5.48
C GLU A 96 8.09 17.20 5.25
N SER A 97 8.44 16.46 6.30
CA SER A 97 8.86 15.05 6.17
C SER A 97 7.82 14.12 5.51
N PRO A 98 6.50 14.21 5.81
CA PRO A 98 5.50 13.43 5.10
C PRO A 98 5.39 13.80 3.62
N GLN A 99 5.57 15.08 3.26
CA GLN A 99 5.53 15.54 1.86
C GLN A 99 6.74 15.06 1.06
N GLU A 100 7.94 15.13 1.65
CA GLU A 100 9.15 14.57 1.04
C GLU A 100 8.99 13.07 0.80
N LEU A 101 8.49 12.33 1.79
CA LEU A 101 8.25 10.89 1.69
C LEU A 101 7.26 10.56 0.58
N THR A 102 6.17 11.30 0.50
CA THR A 102 5.14 11.16 -0.55
C THR A 102 5.73 11.41 -1.93
N SER A 103 6.58 12.42 -2.06
CA SER A 103 7.27 12.73 -3.33
C SER A 103 8.16 11.59 -3.78
N VAL A 104 8.90 10.94 -2.88
CA VAL A 104 9.70 9.75 -3.17
C VAL A 104 8.82 8.58 -3.64
N TYR A 105 7.70 8.33 -2.96
CA TYR A 105 6.80 7.24 -3.34
C TYR A 105 6.13 7.48 -4.69
N LYS A 106 5.74 8.73 -4.96
CA LYS A 106 5.19 9.14 -6.26
C LYS A 106 6.20 8.91 -7.39
N ALA A 107 7.44 9.36 -7.22
CA ALA A 107 8.50 9.16 -8.22
C ALA A 107 8.73 7.66 -8.50
N ARG A 108 8.72 6.81 -7.47
CA ARG A 108 8.86 5.35 -7.61
C ARG A 108 7.66 4.70 -8.29
N ALA A 109 6.45 5.16 -8.02
CA ALA A 109 5.24 4.71 -8.71
C ALA A 109 5.29 5.06 -10.21
N GLU A 110 5.69 6.29 -10.53
CA GLU A 110 5.88 6.74 -11.92
C GLU A 110 6.99 5.96 -12.62
N TYR A 111 8.12 5.72 -11.96
CA TYR A 111 9.20 4.88 -12.47
C TYR A 111 8.74 3.46 -12.79
N THR A 112 8.02 2.84 -11.87
CA THR A 112 7.44 1.50 -12.06
C THR A 112 6.55 1.46 -13.29
N THR A 113 5.65 2.43 -13.42
CA THR A 113 4.74 2.53 -14.57
C THR A 113 5.53 2.71 -15.86
N LYS A 114 6.51 3.60 -15.87
CA LYS A 114 7.35 3.84 -17.05
C LYS A 114 8.12 2.58 -17.47
N CYS A 115 8.75 1.88 -16.56
CA CYS A 115 9.59 0.72 -16.88
C CYS A 115 8.78 -0.52 -17.27
N LEU A 116 7.66 -0.79 -16.59
CA LEU A 116 6.91 -2.03 -16.78
C LEU A 116 5.74 -1.91 -17.77
N THR A 117 5.39 -0.70 -18.22
CA THR A 117 4.40 -0.52 -19.29
C THR A 117 4.92 -1.14 -20.58
N GLY A 118 4.08 -1.97 -21.21
CA GLY A 118 4.44 -2.71 -22.44
C GLY A 118 5.02 -4.10 -22.17
N THR A 119 5.31 -4.46 -20.91
CA THR A 119 5.50 -5.86 -20.52
C THR A 119 4.15 -6.57 -20.35
N ARG A 120 4.15 -7.90 -20.22
CA ARG A 120 2.92 -8.66 -19.93
C ARG A 120 2.47 -8.55 -18.46
N CYS A 121 3.27 -7.93 -17.61
CA CYS A 121 2.91 -7.57 -16.24
C CYS A 121 2.68 -6.07 -16.15
N THR A 122 1.42 -5.65 -16.20
CA THR A 122 1.06 -4.24 -16.28
C THR A 122 0.86 -3.64 -14.89
N PRO A 123 1.57 -2.56 -14.53
CA PRO A 123 1.33 -1.87 -13.28
C PRO A 123 -0.04 -1.17 -13.30
N ILE A 124 -0.77 -1.27 -12.19
CA ILE A 124 -1.94 -0.43 -11.93
C ILE A 124 -1.41 0.88 -11.37
N ALA A 125 -1.83 2.00 -11.96
CA ALA A 125 -1.40 3.32 -11.51
C ALA A 125 -1.78 3.52 -10.04
N ALA A 126 -0.78 3.86 -9.20
CA ALA A 126 -1.00 4.17 -7.80
C ALA A 126 -1.36 5.66 -7.66
N GLU A 127 -2.41 5.94 -6.90
CA GLU A 127 -2.86 7.31 -6.60
C GLU A 127 -2.38 7.77 -5.23
N GLY A 128 -1.80 6.87 -4.44
CA GLY A 128 -1.28 7.13 -3.10
C GLY A 128 -0.73 5.88 -2.43
N GLY A 129 -0.34 6.01 -1.19
CA GLY A 129 0.24 4.93 -0.40
C GLY A 129 1.69 4.63 -0.77
N PHE A 130 2.15 3.41 -0.49
CA PHE A 130 3.51 2.98 -0.81
C PHE A 130 3.54 1.58 -1.43
N TYR A 131 2.47 1.21 -2.13
CA TYR A 131 2.35 -0.05 -2.86
C TYR A 131 1.92 0.18 -4.30
N ALA A 132 2.35 -0.73 -5.18
CA ALA A 132 1.80 -0.91 -6.51
C ALA A 132 1.32 -2.36 -6.68
N ILE A 133 0.30 -2.54 -7.48
CA ILE A 133 -0.14 -3.86 -7.95
C ILE A 133 0.32 -4.02 -9.40
N LEU A 134 0.96 -5.15 -9.68
CA LEU A 134 1.26 -5.60 -11.04
C LEU A 134 0.23 -6.64 -11.44
N ARG A 135 -0.50 -6.38 -12.50
CA ARG A 135 -1.42 -7.31 -13.12
C ARG A 135 -0.63 -8.31 -13.95
N CYS A 136 -0.56 -9.56 -13.51
CA CYS A 136 0.31 -10.58 -14.10
C CYS A 136 -0.45 -11.80 -14.66
N GLU A 137 -1.76 -11.73 -14.81
CA GLU A 137 -2.58 -12.84 -15.29
C GLU A 137 -2.13 -13.36 -16.68
N ASP A 138 -1.85 -12.44 -17.62
CA ASP A 138 -1.40 -12.81 -18.96
C ASP A 138 0.00 -13.44 -18.95
N TRP A 139 0.88 -12.97 -18.09
CA TRP A 139 2.18 -13.57 -17.87
C TRP A 139 2.07 -14.98 -17.29
N ASN A 140 1.29 -15.15 -16.22
CA ASN A 140 1.06 -16.45 -15.59
C ASN A 140 0.54 -17.48 -16.59
N LYS A 141 -0.44 -17.11 -17.39
CA LYS A 141 -0.98 -17.98 -18.46
C LYS A 141 0.08 -18.36 -19.50
N ALA A 142 0.89 -17.40 -19.95
CA ALA A 142 1.92 -17.63 -20.94
C ALA A 142 3.05 -18.54 -20.43
N MET A 143 3.42 -18.38 -19.16
CA MET A 143 4.55 -19.12 -18.54
C MET A 143 4.12 -20.39 -17.80
N GLY A 144 2.80 -20.65 -17.70
CA GLY A 144 2.26 -21.84 -17.05
C GLY A 144 2.26 -21.78 -15.51
N PHE A 145 2.34 -20.57 -14.92
CA PHE A 145 2.20 -20.42 -13.46
C PHE A 145 0.73 -20.53 -13.04
N ALA A 146 0.45 -21.37 -12.05
CA ALA A 146 -0.90 -21.54 -11.52
C ALA A 146 -1.33 -20.36 -10.62
N SER A 147 -0.39 -19.63 -10.04
CA SER A 147 -0.69 -18.54 -9.09
C SER A 147 0.46 -17.53 -8.98
N SER A 148 0.14 -16.35 -8.43
CA SER A 148 1.15 -15.35 -8.09
C SER A 148 2.19 -15.84 -7.05
N LYS A 149 1.90 -16.89 -6.27
CA LYS A 149 2.87 -17.49 -5.34
C LYS A 149 4.00 -18.19 -6.08
N GLU A 150 3.67 -18.92 -7.15
CA GLU A 150 4.67 -19.57 -7.99
C GLU A 150 5.50 -18.54 -8.74
N LEU A 151 4.86 -17.52 -9.31
CA LEU A 151 5.53 -16.41 -9.97
C LEU A 151 6.47 -15.67 -9.01
N ALA A 152 6.02 -15.33 -7.80
CA ALA A 152 6.84 -14.63 -6.82
C ALA A 152 8.09 -15.44 -6.41
N ARG A 153 7.98 -16.77 -6.32
CA ARG A 153 9.11 -17.65 -6.05
C ARG A 153 10.09 -17.65 -7.21
N ASP A 154 9.61 -17.79 -8.44
CA ASP A 154 10.45 -17.79 -9.65
C ASP A 154 11.21 -16.47 -9.82
N ILE A 155 10.52 -15.32 -9.58
CA ILE A 155 11.15 -13.99 -9.56
C ILE A 155 12.26 -13.92 -8.50
N LEU A 156 11.99 -14.42 -7.29
CA LEU A 156 12.99 -14.40 -6.22
C LEU A 156 14.24 -15.21 -6.59
N GLU A 157 14.05 -16.38 -7.20
CA GLU A 157 15.13 -17.28 -7.59
C GLU A 157 15.93 -16.73 -8.79
N LYS A 158 15.28 -16.13 -9.79
CA LYS A 158 15.93 -15.73 -11.06
C LYS A 158 16.33 -14.25 -11.09
N ALA A 159 15.47 -13.35 -10.59
CA ALA A 159 15.72 -11.92 -10.61
C ALA A 159 16.29 -11.39 -9.28
N HIS A 160 16.28 -12.20 -8.21
CA HIS A 160 16.67 -11.81 -6.84
C HIS A 160 15.90 -10.60 -6.31
N VAL A 161 14.60 -10.53 -6.66
CA VAL A 161 13.67 -9.51 -6.19
C VAL A 161 12.56 -10.17 -5.38
N ALA A 162 12.39 -9.74 -4.13
CA ALA A 162 11.28 -10.18 -3.29
C ALA A 162 10.03 -9.35 -3.60
N VAL A 163 8.97 -10.00 -4.04
CA VAL A 163 7.65 -9.42 -4.30
C VAL A 163 6.60 -10.16 -3.47
N VAL A 164 5.46 -9.53 -3.23
CA VAL A 164 4.40 -10.13 -2.43
C VAL A 164 3.32 -10.71 -3.35
N PRO A 165 2.97 -12.01 -3.23
CA PRO A 165 1.85 -12.58 -3.97
C PRO A 165 0.53 -11.88 -3.64
N GLY A 166 -0.29 -11.62 -4.65
CA GLY A 166 -1.58 -10.94 -4.49
C GLY A 166 -2.69 -11.81 -3.88
N THR A 167 -2.43 -13.10 -3.67
CA THR A 167 -3.39 -14.05 -3.10
C THR A 167 -4.02 -13.56 -1.79
N ASP A 168 -3.21 -12.95 -0.91
CA ASP A 168 -3.67 -12.48 0.40
C ASP A 168 -4.41 -11.14 0.33
N PHE A 169 -4.50 -10.55 -0.87
CA PHE A 169 -5.15 -9.26 -1.15
C PHE A 169 -6.35 -9.41 -2.11
N GLY A 170 -6.83 -10.63 -2.33
CA GLY A 170 -7.97 -10.90 -3.21
C GLY A 170 -7.66 -10.85 -4.71
N VAL A 171 -6.39 -10.74 -5.10
CA VAL A 171 -5.91 -10.71 -6.50
C VAL A 171 -4.90 -11.83 -6.76
N PRO A 172 -5.36 -13.09 -6.84
CA PRO A 172 -4.49 -14.28 -6.75
C PRO A 172 -3.51 -14.45 -7.92
N GLN A 173 -3.69 -13.71 -9.03
CA GLN A 173 -2.81 -13.76 -10.19
C GLN A 173 -1.80 -12.61 -10.21
N ASP A 174 -1.96 -11.60 -9.35
CA ASP A 174 -1.21 -10.36 -9.37
C ASP A 174 -0.10 -10.34 -8.31
N LEU A 175 0.81 -9.38 -8.43
CA LEU A 175 1.89 -9.15 -7.48
C LEU A 175 1.75 -7.77 -6.83
N ARG A 176 2.14 -7.65 -5.55
CA ARG A 176 2.26 -6.37 -4.87
C ARG A 176 3.73 -6.01 -4.70
N LEU A 177 4.07 -4.79 -5.09
CA LEU A 177 5.36 -4.14 -4.85
C LEU A 177 5.25 -3.13 -3.73
N ALA A 178 6.34 -2.87 -2.99
CA ALA A 178 6.40 -1.85 -1.94
C ALA A 178 7.51 -0.84 -2.26
N PHE A 179 7.19 0.46 -2.22
CA PHE A 179 8.09 1.57 -2.57
C PHE A 179 9.15 1.89 -1.51
N CYS A 180 9.22 1.12 -0.42
CA CYS A 180 9.99 1.49 0.78
C CYS A 180 11.48 1.14 0.75
N ASN A 181 11.97 0.41 -0.26
CA ASN A 181 13.37 -0.03 -0.32
C ASN A 181 14.26 1.04 -0.96
N ASP A 182 15.46 1.26 -0.42
CA ASP A 182 16.41 2.24 -0.97
C ASP A 182 17.01 1.81 -2.33
N ARG A 183 16.97 0.50 -2.65
CA ARG A 183 17.36 -0.07 -3.96
C ARG A 183 16.13 -0.35 -4.83
N TYR A 184 15.10 0.47 -4.73
CA TYR A 184 13.82 0.21 -5.39
C TYR A 184 13.95 0.19 -6.91
N GLU A 185 14.60 1.20 -7.48
CA GLU A 185 14.78 1.37 -8.92
C GLU A 185 15.54 0.18 -9.51
N GLU A 186 16.61 -0.26 -8.85
CA GLU A 186 17.35 -1.48 -9.25
C GLU A 186 16.44 -2.73 -9.24
N GLY A 187 15.57 -2.83 -8.25
CA GLY A 187 14.57 -3.91 -8.19
C GLY A 187 13.61 -3.90 -9.37
N ILE A 188 13.15 -2.73 -9.79
CA ILE A 188 12.27 -2.56 -10.96
C ILE A 188 13.02 -2.90 -12.26
N ASP A 189 14.28 -2.48 -12.41
CA ASP A 189 15.10 -2.81 -13.58
C ASP A 189 15.28 -4.33 -13.73
N ARG A 190 15.54 -5.03 -12.62
CA ARG A 190 15.64 -6.51 -12.60
C ARG A 190 14.30 -7.17 -12.95
N LEU A 191 13.18 -6.61 -12.51
CA LEU A 191 11.85 -7.10 -12.90
C LEU A 191 11.60 -6.87 -14.39
N TYR A 192 12.00 -5.73 -14.93
CA TYR A 192 11.91 -5.45 -16.36
C TYR A 192 12.71 -6.47 -17.18
N ASP A 193 13.96 -6.74 -16.79
CA ASP A 193 14.81 -7.75 -17.46
C ASP A 193 14.17 -9.14 -17.39
N TYR A 194 13.64 -9.51 -16.24
CA TYR A 194 12.94 -10.78 -16.04
C TYR A 194 11.72 -10.93 -16.96
N PHE A 195 10.87 -9.91 -17.05
CA PHE A 195 9.69 -9.93 -17.91
C PHE A 195 10.01 -9.74 -19.39
N SER A 196 11.16 -9.20 -19.75
CA SER A 196 11.60 -9.00 -21.13
C SER A 196 12.32 -10.21 -21.71
N SER A 197 13.18 -10.88 -20.93
CA SER A 197 13.98 -12.02 -21.38
C SER A 197 13.15 -13.23 -21.84
N SER A 198 11.96 -13.37 -21.28
CA SER A 198 11.04 -14.46 -21.68
C SER A 198 10.17 -14.10 -22.88
N ASN A 199 10.17 -12.85 -23.38
CA ASN A 199 9.49 -12.47 -24.61
C ASN A 199 10.20 -13.03 -25.87
N GLU A 200 11.51 -13.24 -25.84
CA GLU A 200 12.27 -13.82 -26.95
C GLU A 200 11.92 -15.30 -27.18
N ALA A 201 11.51 -16.02 -26.14
CA ALA A 201 11.11 -17.44 -26.24
C ALA A 201 9.74 -17.64 -26.89
N PHE A 202 8.96 -16.56 -27.11
CA PHE A 202 7.61 -16.60 -27.67
C PHE A 202 7.42 -15.73 -28.93
N ALA A 203 8.50 -15.35 -29.62
CA ALA A 203 8.37 -14.78 -30.95
C ALA A 203 7.72 -15.84 -31.86
N PRO A 204 6.56 -15.57 -32.52
CA PRO A 204 5.96 -16.52 -33.44
C PRO A 204 6.86 -16.61 -34.69
N GLY A 205 7.74 -17.61 -34.77
CA GLY A 205 8.57 -17.76 -35.96
C GLY A 205 9.88 -18.53 -35.84
N SER A 206 10.09 -19.42 -34.89
CA SER A 206 11.18 -20.40 -34.96
C SER A 206 10.70 -21.84 -34.91
N ALA A 207 9.70 -22.16 -35.72
CA ALA A 207 9.53 -23.56 -36.15
C ALA A 207 10.65 -23.84 -37.15
N SER A 208 11.75 -24.43 -36.70
CA SER A 208 12.75 -25.03 -37.59
C SER A 208 12.06 -26.12 -38.41
N VAL A 209 11.85 -25.85 -39.70
CA VAL A 209 11.57 -26.85 -40.66
C VAL A 209 12.81 -27.74 -40.75
N SER A 210 12.70 -28.99 -40.36
CA SER A 210 13.60 -30.07 -40.71
C SER A 210 12.77 -31.25 -41.17
#